data_fca3a3ee41184135aaa097b3065d817b
#
_entry.id   fca3a3ee41184135aaa097b3065d817b
#
_cell.length_a   1.000
_cell.length_b   1.000
_cell.length_c   1.000
_cell.angle_alpha   90.00
_cell.angle_beta   90.00
_cell.angle_gamma   90.00
#
_symmetry.space_group_name_H-M   'P 1'
#
loop_
_entity.id
_entity.type
_entity.pdbx_description
1 polymer ?
#
loop_
_entity_poly.entity_id
_entity_poly.type
_entity_poly.pdbx_seq_one_letter_code
_entity_poly.pdbx_strand_id
1 'polypeptide(L)'
;MSKNRDFLLRTLLGNFFEEEKKEISIQAIEKLMATLSFYLGDPLTVVQGKAELLEESLKNREPQKKEIEAFLSLCKEQLSKINIVLNALRSLSELRYRDYPLGIEMIDIEDKIKSGLDKNRMMKMELCRKERG
;
A
#
# COMPACT_ATOMS: atom_id res chain seq x y z
N MET A 1 36.54 -31.78 27.77
CA MET A 1 36.73 -31.35 26.37
C MET A 1 35.44 -31.34 25.53
N SER A 2 34.43 -32.15 25.86
CA SER A 2 33.14 -32.14 25.17
C SER A 2 32.32 -30.83 25.37
N LYS A 3 32.46 -30.15 26.51
CA LYS A 3 31.76 -28.90 26.85
C LYS A 3 32.14 -27.72 25.94
N ASN A 4 33.39 -27.64 25.46
CA ASN A 4 33.86 -26.57 24.57
C ASN A 4 33.33 -26.73 23.15
N ARG A 5 33.19 -27.96 22.67
CA ARG A 5 32.59 -28.26 21.35
C ARG A 5 31.10 -27.89 21.30
N ASP A 6 30.36 -28.25 22.37
CA ASP A 6 28.96 -27.94 22.47
C ASP A 6 28.70 -26.43 22.53
N PHE A 7 29.54 -25.70 23.28
CA PHE A 7 29.45 -24.24 23.34
C PHE A 7 29.71 -23.58 21.97
N LEU A 8 30.78 -24.02 21.29
CA LEU A 8 31.10 -23.51 19.94
C LEU A 8 30.00 -23.78 18.94
N LEU A 9 29.43 -24.99 18.93
CA LEU A 9 28.33 -25.35 18.06
C LEU A 9 27.08 -24.52 18.31
N ARG A 10 26.71 -24.31 19.57
CA ARG A 10 25.55 -23.47 19.94
C ARG A 10 25.77 -22.02 19.56
N THR A 11 26.97 -21.49 19.73
CA THR A 11 27.30 -20.11 19.33
C THR A 11 27.26 -19.94 17.82
N LEU A 12 27.80 -20.87 17.05
CA LEU A 12 27.76 -20.84 15.58
C LEU A 12 26.35 -20.98 15.05
N LEU A 13 25.56 -21.89 15.58
CA LEU A 13 24.15 -22.08 15.20
C LEU A 13 23.31 -20.86 15.57
N GLY A 14 23.55 -20.26 16.75
CA GLY A 14 22.87 -19.06 17.18
C GLY A 14 23.15 -17.88 16.22
N ASN A 15 24.40 -17.68 15.84
CA ASN A 15 24.79 -16.64 14.89
C ASN A 15 24.20 -16.88 13.50
N PHE A 16 24.19 -18.13 13.04
CA PHE A 16 23.58 -18.51 11.77
C PHE A 16 22.08 -18.19 11.73
N PHE A 17 21.34 -18.55 12.79
CA PHE A 17 19.92 -18.25 12.89
C PHE A 17 19.62 -16.76 12.98
N GLU A 18 20.45 -15.98 13.66
CA GLU A 18 20.31 -14.52 13.74
C GLU A 18 20.54 -13.85 12.38
N GLU A 19 21.57 -14.28 11.64
CA GLU A 19 21.82 -13.78 10.28
C GLU A 19 20.68 -14.14 9.32
N GLU A 20 20.18 -15.37 9.41
CA GLU A 20 19.04 -15.83 8.62
C GLU A 20 17.78 -15.02 8.92
N LYS A 21 17.50 -14.73 10.20
CA LYS A 21 16.40 -13.86 10.61
C LYS A 21 16.53 -12.44 10.06
N LYS A 22 17.74 -11.86 10.09
CA LYS A 22 18.02 -10.54 9.55
C LYS A 22 17.79 -10.50 8.05
N GLU A 23 18.25 -11.51 7.32
CA GLU A 23 18.05 -11.61 5.87
C GLU A 23 16.59 -11.75 5.50
N ILE A 24 15.82 -12.59 6.20
CA ILE A 24 14.37 -12.72 6.01
C ILE A 24 13.68 -11.39 6.29
N SER A 25 14.06 -10.66 7.33
CA SER A 25 13.50 -9.35 7.67
C SER A 25 13.78 -8.30 6.59
N ILE A 26 14.99 -8.27 6.04
CA ILE A 26 15.37 -7.38 4.95
C ILE A 26 14.57 -7.69 3.69
N GLN A 27 14.45 -8.97 3.33
CA GLN A 27 13.64 -9.40 2.19
C GLN A 27 12.17 -9.03 2.36
N ALA A 28 11.61 -9.20 3.56
CA ALA A 28 10.24 -8.81 3.86
C ALA A 28 10.03 -7.29 3.70
N ILE A 29 10.99 -6.48 4.15
CA ILE A 29 10.96 -5.03 3.99
C ILE A 29 11.04 -4.64 2.51
N GLU A 30 11.92 -5.25 1.74
CA GLU A 30 12.04 -5.01 0.29
C GLU A 30 10.73 -5.30 -0.44
N LYS A 31 10.10 -6.42 -0.12
CA LYS A 31 8.82 -6.81 -0.71
C LYS A 31 7.68 -5.89 -0.27
N LEU A 32 7.68 -5.44 0.97
CA LEU A 32 6.73 -4.44 1.45
C LEU A 32 6.90 -3.12 0.71
N MET A 33 8.13 -2.66 0.52
CA MET A 33 8.42 -1.44 -0.23
C MET A 33 7.96 -1.55 -1.69
N ALA A 34 8.21 -2.68 -2.34
CA ALA A 34 7.74 -2.94 -3.70
C ALA A 34 6.21 -2.91 -3.77
N THR A 35 5.54 -3.54 -2.81
CA THR A 35 4.08 -3.57 -2.71
C THR A 35 3.50 -2.16 -2.55
N LEU A 36 4.04 -1.37 -1.63
CA LEU A 36 3.61 0.00 -1.39
C LEU A 36 3.84 0.88 -2.62
N SER A 37 5.00 0.76 -3.26
CA SER A 37 5.32 1.52 -4.47
C SER A 37 4.35 1.20 -5.61
N PHE A 38 3.98 -0.06 -5.76
CA PHE A 38 3.05 -0.50 -6.80
C PHE A 38 1.63 0.04 -6.57
N TYR A 39 1.10 -0.12 -5.36
CA TYR A 39 -0.30 0.22 -5.07
C TYR A 39 -0.52 1.68 -4.70
N LEU A 40 0.46 2.37 -4.13
CA LEU A 40 0.33 3.77 -3.71
C LEU A 40 0.88 4.76 -4.73
N GLY A 41 1.75 4.31 -5.64
CA GLY A 41 2.36 5.16 -6.64
C GLY A 41 1.35 5.87 -7.53
N ASP A 42 0.38 5.15 -8.08
CA ASP A 42 -0.65 5.70 -8.96
C ASP A 42 -1.56 6.71 -8.26
N PRO A 43 -2.16 6.40 -7.09
CA PRO A 43 -2.98 7.39 -6.38
C PRO A 43 -2.22 8.67 -6.02
N LEU A 44 -0.97 8.55 -5.57
CA LEU A 44 -0.15 9.69 -5.21
C LEU A 44 0.21 10.54 -6.45
N THR A 45 0.55 9.89 -7.56
CA THR A 45 0.85 10.57 -8.83
C THR A 45 -0.36 11.33 -9.35
N VAL A 46 -1.55 10.77 -9.27
CA VAL A 46 -2.80 11.40 -9.69
C VAL A 46 -3.07 12.66 -8.87
N VAL A 47 -2.94 12.58 -7.54
CA VAL A 47 -3.14 13.74 -6.66
C VAL A 47 -2.11 14.83 -6.95
N GLN A 48 -0.84 14.47 -7.07
CA GLN A 48 0.25 15.40 -7.35
C GLN A 48 0.03 16.10 -8.69
N GLY A 49 -0.30 15.38 -9.75
CA GLY A 49 -0.55 15.94 -11.07
C GLY A 49 -1.71 16.93 -11.07
N LYS A 50 -2.81 16.61 -10.40
CA LYS A 50 -3.96 17.51 -10.28
C LYS A 50 -3.66 18.73 -9.42
N ALA A 51 -2.90 18.58 -8.35
CA ALA A 51 -2.47 19.68 -7.51
C ALA A 51 -1.59 20.67 -8.31
N GLU A 52 -0.67 20.17 -9.12
CA GLU A 52 0.17 21.01 -9.99
C GLU A 52 -0.64 21.76 -11.03
N LEU A 53 -1.62 21.11 -11.65
CA LEU A 53 -2.52 21.76 -12.61
C LEU A 53 -3.35 22.87 -11.95
N LEU A 54 -3.87 22.62 -10.77
CA LEU A 54 -4.64 23.62 -10.02
C LEU A 54 -3.74 24.79 -9.63
N GLU A 55 -2.52 24.53 -9.15
CA GLU A 55 -1.53 25.55 -8.82
C GLU A 55 -1.22 26.44 -10.02
N GLU A 56 -1.03 25.86 -11.20
CA GLU A 56 -0.79 26.59 -12.44
C GLU A 56 -1.98 27.46 -12.83
N SER A 57 -3.19 26.93 -12.69
CA SER A 57 -4.43 27.69 -12.93
C SER A 57 -4.55 28.90 -12.01
N LEU A 58 -4.14 28.78 -10.75
CA LEU A 58 -4.17 29.86 -9.75
C LEU A 58 -3.25 31.04 -10.08
N LYS A 59 -2.19 30.82 -10.86
CA LYS A 59 -1.28 31.87 -11.27
C LYS A 59 -1.95 32.88 -12.25
N ASN A 60 -2.92 32.43 -13.03
CA ASN A 60 -3.55 33.18 -14.09
C ASN A 60 -4.96 33.68 -13.75
N ARG A 61 -5.64 33.05 -12.80
CA ARG A 61 -7.00 33.40 -12.41
C ARG A 61 -7.37 32.81 -11.04
N GLU A 62 -8.43 33.34 -10.44
CA GLU A 62 -8.98 32.72 -9.24
C GLU A 62 -9.63 31.39 -9.58
N PRO A 63 -9.52 30.36 -8.71
CA PRO A 63 -10.13 29.07 -8.97
C PRO A 63 -11.64 29.17 -8.86
N GLN A 64 -12.33 28.50 -9.76
CA GLN A 64 -13.77 28.37 -9.71
C GLN A 64 -14.15 27.32 -8.66
N LYS A 65 -15.30 27.51 -8.02
CA LYS A 65 -15.83 26.58 -7.03
C LYS A 65 -15.87 25.12 -7.54
N LYS A 66 -16.27 24.92 -8.79
CA LYS A 66 -16.33 23.59 -9.41
C LYS A 66 -14.96 22.92 -9.50
N GLU A 67 -13.91 23.69 -9.77
CA GLU A 67 -12.54 23.17 -9.84
C GLU A 67 -12.05 22.71 -8.48
N ILE A 68 -12.35 23.47 -7.46
CA ILE A 68 -12.00 23.13 -6.06
C ILE A 68 -12.78 21.88 -5.61
N GLU A 69 -14.06 21.83 -5.88
CA GLU A 69 -14.90 20.66 -5.55
C GLU A 69 -14.42 19.40 -6.27
N ALA A 70 -14.06 19.50 -7.53
CA ALA A 70 -13.53 18.40 -8.33
C ALA A 70 -12.19 17.91 -7.75
N PHE A 71 -11.31 18.82 -7.36
CA PHE A 71 -10.03 18.48 -6.73
C PHE A 71 -10.22 17.79 -5.39
N LEU A 72 -11.11 18.31 -4.54
CA LEU A 72 -11.41 17.70 -3.24
C LEU A 72 -12.02 16.31 -3.40
N SER A 73 -12.93 16.13 -4.35
CA SER A 73 -13.53 14.83 -4.66
C SER A 73 -12.47 13.82 -5.13
N LEU A 74 -11.56 14.25 -6.00
CA LEU A 74 -10.45 13.43 -6.45
C LEU A 74 -9.54 13.01 -5.30
N CYS A 75 -9.19 13.95 -4.41
CA CYS A 75 -8.36 13.66 -3.23
C CYS A 75 -9.03 12.63 -2.33
N LYS A 76 -10.32 12.77 -2.05
CA LYS A 76 -11.07 11.81 -1.24
C LYS A 76 -11.09 10.42 -1.86
N GLU A 77 -11.27 10.34 -3.18
CA GLU A 77 -11.25 9.07 -3.90
C GLU A 77 -9.89 8.39 -3.80
N GLN A 78 -8.81 9.14 -4.05
CA GLN A 78 -7.45 8.58 -4.00
C GLN A 78 -7.04 8.19 -2.57
N LEU A 79 -7.41 8.99 -1.57
CA LEU A 79 -7.18 8.65 -0.15
C LEU A 79 -7.93 7.40 0.25
N SER A 80 -9.14 7.20 -0.24
CA SER A 80 -9.91 5.97 -0.01
C SER A 80 -9.17 4.75 -0.57
N LYS A 81 -8.61 4.84 -1.77
CA LYS A 81 -7.78 3.76 -2.36
C LYS A 81 -6.55 3.46 -1.51
N ILE A 82 -5.86 4.49 -1.04
CA ILE A 82 -4.68 4.34 -0.17
C ILE A 82 -5.07 3.65 1.14
N ASN A 83 -6.17 4.05 1.76
CA ASN A 83 -6.67 3.42 2.98
C ASN A 83 -7.02 1.95 2.78
N ILE A 84 -7.59 1.58 1.64
CA ILE A 84 -7.89 0.18 1.29
C ILE A 84 -6.61 -0.65 1.26
N VAL A 85 -5.56 -0.12 0.63
CA VAL A 85 -4.25 -0.79 0.57
C VAL A 85 -3.66 -0.98 1.97
N LEU A 86 -3.66 0.07 2.79
CA LEU A 86 -3.14 0.01 4.15
C LEU A 86 -3.92 -0.97 5.02
N ASN A 87 -5.25 -0.98 4.91
CA ASN A 87 -6.09 -1.92 5.65
C ASN A 87 -5.87 -3.36 5.18
N ALA A 88 -5.67 -3.58 3.89
CA ALA A 88 -5.33 -4.90 3.35
C ALA A 88 -4.02 -5.42 3.96
N LEU A 89 -3.00 -4.57 4.06
CA LEU A 89 -1.73 -4.92 4.69
C LEU A 89 -1.88 -5.20 6.19
N ARG A 90 -2.65 -4.38 6.92
CA ARG A 90 -2.90 -4.57 8.35
C ARG A 90 -3.65 -5.86 8.67
N SER A 91 -4.49 -6.33 7.77
CA SER A 91 -5.31 -7.52 7.98
C SER A 91 -4.62 -8.81 7.57
N LEU A 92 -3.37 -8.78 7.10
CA LEU A 92 -2.63 -9.98 6.76
C LEU A 92 -2.31 -10.80 8.01
N SER A 93 -2.74 -12.05 8.04
CA SER A 93 -2.36 -13.02 9.07
C SER A 93 -1.09 -13.79 8.70
N GLU A 94 -0.78 -13.84 7.41
CA GLU A 94 0.42 -14.45 6.85
C GLU A 94 0.88 -13.67 5.63
N LEU A 95 2.18 -13.70 5.36
CA LEU A 95 2.74 -13.06 4.19
C LEU A 95 2.69 -14.03 3.01
N ARG A 96 1.98 -13.65 1.95
CA ARG A 96 1.96 -14.34 0.68
C ARG A 96 2.64 -13.46 -0.35
N TYR A 97 3.47 -14.08 -1.18
CA TYR A 97 4.21 -13.38 -2.21
C TYR A 97 3.70 -13.77 -3.60
N ARG A 98 3.70 -12.82 -4.49
CA ARG A 98 3.26 -13.02 -5.86
C ARG A 98 4.21 -12.33 -6.82
N ASP A 99 4.49 -12.98 -7.94
CA ASP A 99 5.27 -12.39 -9.01
C ASP A 99 4.39 -11.46 -9.85
N TYR A 100 4.84 -10.23 -9.99
CA TYR A 100 4.20 -9.22 -10.84
C TYR A 100 5.00 -9.01 -12.12
N PRO A 101 4.43 -8.32 -13.14
CA PRO A 101 5.18 -7.99 -14.34
C PRO A 101 6.53 -7.35 -14.00
N LEU A 102 7.57 -7.64 -14.79
CA LEU A 102 8.96 -7.24 -14.60
C LEU A 102 9.74 -8.04 -13.53
N GLY A 103 9.21 -9.19 -13.10
CA GLY A 103 9.91 -10.07 -12.15
C GLY A 103 10.01 -9.52 -10.74
N ILE A 104 9.17 -8.56 -10.37
CA ILE A 104 9.12 -8.00 -9.02
C ILE A 104 8.22 -8.88 -8.15
N GLU A 105 8.76 -9.38 -7.04
CA GLU A 105 7.99 -10.13 -6.06
C GLU A 105 7.41 -9.18 -5.02
N MET A 106 6.09 -9.22 -4.82
CA MET A 106 5.37 -8.36 -3.88
C MET A 106 4.49 -9.20 -2.96
N ILE A 107 4.02 -8.57 -1.87
CA ILE A 107 3.06 -9.18 -0.96
C ILE A 107 1.71 -9.30 -1.67
N ASP A 108 1.10 -10.48 -1.63
CA ASP A 108 -0.19 -10.73 -2.25
C ASP A 108 -1.34 -10.20 -1.39
N ILE A 109 -1.86 -9.05 -1.77
CA ILE A 109 -3.00 -8.39 -1.12
C ILE A 109 -4.13 -8.08 -2.10
N GLU A 110 -4.03 -8.58 -3.34
CA GLU A 110 -4.98 -8.26 -4.40
C GLU A 110 -6.43 -8.57 -4.03
N ASP A 111 -6.69 -9.75 -3.46
CA ASP A 111 -8.03 -10.15 -3.05
C ASP A 111 -8.62 -9.24 -1.98
N LYS A 112 -7.81 -8.81 -1.03
CA LYS A 112 -8.22 -7.88 0.03
C LYS A 112 -8.52 -6.50 -0.51
N ILE A 113 -7.75 -6.04 -1.49
CA ILE A 113 -7.99 -4.76 -2.18
C ILE A 113 -9.29 -4.81 -2.96
N LYS A 114 -9.53 -5.86 -3.72
CA LYS A 114 -10.78 -6.05 -4.47
C LYS A 114 -12.00 -6.06 -3.54
N SER A 115 -11.91 -6.77 -2.42
CA SER A 115 -12.96 -6.81 -1.41
C SER A 115 -13.25 -5.42 -0.83
N GLY A 116 -12.21 -4.65 -0.52
CA GLY A 116 -12.35 -3.26 -0.05
C GLY A 116 -12.99 -2.34 -1.08
N LEU A 117 -12.61 -2.46 -2.35
CA LEU A 117 -13.19 -1.68 -3.45
C LEU A 117 -14.67 -2.02 -3.67
N ASP A 118 -15.03 -3.29 -3.61
CA ASP A 118 -16.41 -3.74 -3.75
C ASP A 118 -17.29 -3.21 -2.63
N LYS A 119 -16.82 -3.22 -1.39
CA LYS A 119 -17.52 -2.61 -0.24
C LYS A 119 -17.74 -1.12 -0.45
N ASN A 120 -16.75 -0.39 -0.95
CA ASN A 120 -16.87 1.02 -1.26
C ASN A 120 -17.92 1.29 -2.35
N ARG A 121 -17.96 0.48 -3.40
CA ARG A 121 -18.97 0.56 -4.46
C ARG A 121 -20.37 0.33 -3.92
N MET A 122 -20.54 -0.67 -3.07
CA MET A 122 -21.82 -0.96 -2.42
C MET A 122 -22.29 0.19 -1.54
N MET A 123 -21.40 0.78 -0.74
CA MET A 123 -21.70 1.95 0.10
C MET A 123 -22.14 3.15 -0.75
N LYS A 124 -21.44 3.42 -1.86
CA LYS A 124 -21.81 4.51 -2.78
C LYS A 124 -23.17 4.27 -3.41
N MET A 125 -23.48 3.04 -3.81
CA MET A 125 -24.79 2.67 -4.37
C MET A 125 -25.92 2.85 -3.36
N GLU A 126 -25.71 2.46 -2.10
CA GLU A 126 -26.71 2.64 -1.03
C GLU A 126 -26.94 4.11 -0.73
N LEU A 127 -25.91 4.93 -0.70
CA LEU A 127 -26.01 6.37 -0.51
C LEU A 127 -26.79 7.03 -1.66
N CYS A 128 -26.51 6.63 -2.91
CA CYS A 128 -27.26 7.10 -4.08
C CYS A 128 -28.73 6.69 -4.06
N ARG A 129 -29.05 5.50 -3.56
CA ARG A 129 -30.44 5.05 -3.38
C ARG A 129 -31.17 5.88 -2.32
N LYS A 130 -30.52 6.20 -1.21
CA LYS A 130 -31.10 7.03 -0.14
C LYS A 130 -31.35 8.47 -0.59
N GLU A 131 -30.48 9.02 -1.42
CA GLU A 131 -30.64 10.36 -2.01
C GLU A 131 -31.76 10.44 -3.03
N ARG A 132 -32.07 9.34 -3.74
CA ARG A 132 -33.15 9.26 -4.74
C ARG A 132 -34.52 8.95 -4.14
N GLY A 133 -34.56 8.47 -2.92
CA GLY A 133 -35.78 8.18 -2.19
C GLY A 133 -36.24 9.33 -1.34
#